data_d0aa823761b508e1786e7df5a8374471
#
_entry.id   d0aa823761b508e1786e7df5a8374471
#
_cell.length_a   1.000
_cell.length_b   1.000
_cell.length_c   1.000
_cell.angle_alpha   90.00
_cell.angle_beta   90.00
_cell.angle_gamma   90.00
#
_symmetry.space_group_name_H-M   'P 1'
#
loop_
_entity.id
_entity.type
_entity.pdbx_description
1 polymer ?
#
loop_
_entity_poly.entity_id
_entity_poly.type
_entity_poly.pdbx_seq_one_letter_code
_entity_poly.pdbx_strand_id
1 'polypeptide(L)'
;MAESKYSKYVISERRFDSRDAALPPGVDPESVSNTASHRKILSLDDVVLKGSSYAETVWMWPGGSDVYPETAEPNSHAHDYDETIGFFGTDFENPYELNGEIEFWIEDEKFILTKSCLLFLPKGTHHCPLVIHKVDKPIFHFATGPGAAYVQEAAE
;
A
#
# COMPACT_ATOMS: atom_id res chain seq x y z
N MET A 1 -0.94 26.71 24.88
CA MET A 1 0.08 25.67 25.14
C MET A 1 1.13 25.80 24.04
N ALA A 2 2.42 25.76 24.40
CA ALA A 2 3.48 25.80 23.38
C ALA A 2 3.37 24.56 22.51
N GLU A 3 3.41 24.74 21.20
CA GLU A 3 3.42 23.64 20.24
C GLU A 3 4.64 22.75 20.47
N SER A 4 4.46 21.43 20.49
CA SER A 4 5.56 20.50 20.72
C SER A 4 6.59 20.60 19.61
N LYS A 5 7.87 20.71 19.97
CA LYS A 5 9.01 20.77 19.03
C LYS A 5 9.01 19.62 18.01
N TYR A 6 8.46 18.47 18.39
CA TYR A 6 8.50 17.25 17.61
C TYR A 6 7.15 16.85 16.99
N SER A 7 6.09 17.65 17.23
CA SER A 7 4.74 17.38 16.68
C SER A 7 4.73 17.21 15.16
N LYS A 8 5.60 17.91 14.45
CA LYS A 8 5.75 17.81 12.99
C LYS A 8 6.15 16.42 12.47
N TYR A 9 6.72 15.56 13.33
CA TYR A 9 7.11 14.20 12.98
C TYR A 9 6.00 13.17 13.26
N VAL A 10 4.89 13.59 13.83
CA VAL A 10 3.72 12.73 14.12
C VAL A 10 2.67 12.99 13.06
N ILE A 11 2.54 12.06 12.11
CA ILE A 11 1.54 12.13 11.06
C ILE A 11 0.34 11.30 11.50
N SER A 12 -0.72 11.95 11.92
CA SER A 12 -1.96 11.34 12.42
C SER A 12 -3.19 11.64 11.55
N GLU A 13 -3.01 12.42 10.50
CA GLU A 13 -4.03 12.76 9.51
C GLU A 13 -3.50 12.50 8.12
N ARG A 14 -4.38 12.04 7.22
CA ARG A 14 -4.01 11.84 5.82
C ARG A 14 -3.60 13.17 5.20
N ARG A 15 -2.47 13.17 4.52
CA ARG A 15 -1.98 14.24 3.67
C ARG A 15 -1.72 13.68 2.28
N PHE A 16 -1.86 14.52 1.27
CA PHE A 16 -1.58 14.11 -0.11
C PHE A 16 -0.07 13.88 -0.28
N ASP A 17 0.25 12.69 -0.75
CA ASP A 17 1.61 12.26 -1.06
C ASP A 17 1.98 12.49 -2.53
N SER A 18 3.14 12.00 -2.95
CA SER A 18 3.62 12.14 -4.33
C SER A 18 2.72 11.45 -5.36
N ARG A 19 2.06 10.34 -4.99
CA ARG A 19 1.11 9.64 -5.89
C ARG A 19 -0.16 10.45 -6.07
N ASP A 20 -0.70 11.00 -4.99
CA ASP A 20 -1.86 11.89 -5.05
C ASP A 20 -1.57 13.13 -5.91
N ALA A 21 -0.35 13.68 -5.78
CA ALA A 21 0.10 14.83 -6.56
C ALA A 21 0.32 14.52 -8.06
N ALA A 22 0.56 13.26 -8.40
CA ALA A 22 0.76 12.80 -9.78
C ALA A 22 -0.54 12.47 -10.53
N LEU A 23 -1.69 12.50 -9.86
CA LEU A 23 -2.98 12.22 -10.50
C LEU A 23 -3.32 13.27 -11.56
N PRO A 24 -4.05 12.88 -12.63
CA PRO A 24 -4.49 13.80 -13.66
C PRO A 24 -5.36 14.93 -13.09
N PRO A 25 -5.33 16.14 -13.68
CA PRO A 25 -6.19 17.24 -13.25
C PRO A 25 -7.67 16.86 -13.21
N GLY A 26 -8.34 17.13 -12.09
CA GLY A 26 -9.77 16.86 -11.88
C GLY A 26 -10.07 15.48 -11.31
N VAL A 27 -9.07 14.63 -11.10
CA VAL A 27 -9.24 13.37 -10.36
C VAL A 27 -9.12 13.67 -8.86
N ASP A 28 -10.14 13.23 -8.11
CA ASP A 28 -10.13 13.35 -6.66
C ASP A 28 -9.28 12.24 -6.04
N PRO A 29 -8.17 12.56 -5.35
CA PRO A 29 -7.32 11.56 -4.70
C PRO A 29 -8.07 10.66 -3.72
N GLU A 30 -9.09 11.19 -3.04
CA GLU A 30 -9.90 10.40 -2.10
C GLU A 30 -10.69 9.31 -2.82
N SER A 31 -11.21 9.57 -4.02
CA SER A 31 -11.98 8.58 -4.78
C SER A 31 -11.10 7.41 -5.28
N VAL A 32 -9.82 7.66 -5.52
CA VAL A 32 -8.86 6.63 -5.95
C VAL A 32 -8.34 5.82 -4.76
N SER A 33 -8.12 6.47 -3.63
CA SER A 33 -7.52 5.87 -2.44
C SER A 33 -8.52 5.20 -1.50
N ASN A 34 -9.81 5.44 -1.68
CA ASN A 34 -10.88 4.95 -0.81
C ASN A 34 -12.00 4.33 -1.64
N THR A 35 -12.01 3.01 -1.72
CA THR A 35 -13.08 2.23 -2.35
C THR A 35 -13.92 1.51 -1.31
N ALA A 36 -14.89 0.70 -1.74
CA ALA A 36 -15.66 -0.14 -0.83
C ALA A 36 -14.83 -1.25 -0.19
N SER A 37 -13.72 -1.67 -0.83
CA SER A 37 -12.87 -2.78 -0.39
C SER A 37 -11.58 -2.35 0.31
N HIS A 38 -11.12 -1.14 0.10
CA HIS A 38 -9.87 -0.67 0.73
C HIS A 38 -9.89 0.83 1.03
N ARG A 39 -9.09 1.23 2.01
CA ARG A 39 -8.87 2.62 2.38
C ARG A 39 -7.41 2.87 2.73
N LYS A 40 -6.78 3.79 2.01
CA LYS A 40 -5.49 4.36 2.36
C LYS A 40 -5.66 5.28 3.57
N ILE A 41 -4.97 4.98 4.66
CA ILE A 41 -5.13 5.70 5.93
C ILE A 41 -4.11 6.81 6.05
N LEU A 42 -2.83 6.46 5.98
CA LEU A 42 -1.72 7.39 6.10
C LEU A 42 -0.67 7.05 5.06
N SER A 43 0.01 8.07 4.60
CA SER A 43 1.21 7.94 3.80
C SER A 43 2.28 8.90 4.30
N LEU A 44 3.51 8.58 4.02
CA LEU A 44 4.69 9.36 4.32
C LEU A 44 5.64 9.30 3.14
N ASP A 45 6.12 10.45 2.70
CA ASP A 45 7.16 10.62 1.70
C ASP A 45 7.73 12.04 1.78
N ASP A 46 8.62 12.42 0.90
CA ASP A 46 9.25 13.75 0.87
C ASP A 46 8.24 14.89 0.60
N VAL A 47 7.08 14.59 0.03
CA VAL A 47 5.99 15.57 -0.18
C VAL A 47 5.21 15.80 1.11
N VAL A 48 4.90 14.73 1.84
CA VAL A 48 4.17 14.78 3.12
C VAL A 48 5.02 15.39 4.22
N LEU A 49 6.28 14.97 4.30
CA LEU A 49 7.27 15.48 5.25
C LEU A 49 8.67 15.45 4.62
N LYS A 50 9.22 16.61 4.38
CA LYS A 50 10.54 16.78 3.75
C LYS A 50 11.63 15.95 4.43
N GLY A 51 12.29 15.10 3.65
CA GLY A 51 13.38 14.23 4.10
C GLY A 51 12.91 12.88 4.64
N SER A 52 11.62 12.56 4.59
CA SER A 52 11.15 11.23 4.97
C SER A 52 11.31 10.21 3.83
N SER A 53 11.37 8.94 4.21
CA SER A 53 11.26 7.82 3.29
C SER A 53 9.79 7.49 2.99
N TYR A 54 9.56 6.71 1.92
CA TYR A 54 8.25 6.24 1.54
C TYR A 54 7.68 5.24 2.55
N ALA A 55 6.42 5.44 2.91
CA ALA A 55 5.57 4.46 3.59
C ALA A 55 4.09 4.75 3.29
N GLU A 56 3.31 3.71 3.09
CA GLU A 56 1.85 3.84 3.04
C GLU A 56 1.17 2.75 3.85
N THR A 57 -0.03 3.04 4.32
CA THR A 57 -0.84 2.12 5.13
C THR A 57 -2.26 2.06 4.59
N VAL A 58 -2.77 0.84 4.44
CA VAL A 58 -4.08 0.56 3.83
C VAL A 58 -4.84 -0.44 4.69
N TRP A 59 -6.12 -0.18 4.92
CA TRP A 59 -7.05 -1.19 5.39
C TRP A 59 -7.79 -1.81 4.22
N MET A 60 -7.94 -3.13 4.23
CA MET A 60 -8.83 -3.89 3.34
C MET A 60 -10.01 -4.39 4.16
N TRP A 61 -11.24 -4.17 3.65
CA TRP A 61 -12.46 -4.42 4.39
C TRP A 61 -13.23 -5.62 3.88
N PRO A 62 -13.93 -6.38 4.75
CA PRO A 62 -14.85 -7.43 4.34
C PRO A 62 -16.01 -6.90 3.49
N GLY A 63 -16.46 -7.73 2.53
CA GLY A 63 -17.67 -7.46 1.74
C GLY A 63 -17.50 -6.46 0.60
N GLY A 64 -16.32 -5.91 0.39
CA GLY A 64 -16.00 -5.18 -0.83
C GLY A 64 -15.86 -6.17 -1.99
N SER A 65 -16.59 -5.94 -3.07
CA SER A 65 -16.47 -6.70 -4.32
C SER A 65 -15.47 -6.07 -5.29
N ASP A 66 -14.79 -5.03 -4.85
CA ASP A 66 -13.77 -4.41 -5.66
C ASP A 66 -12.54 -5.32 -5.64
N VAL A 67 -12.50 -6.19 -6.61
CA VAL A 67 -11.21 -6.54 -7.18
C VAL A 67 -10.54 -5.20 -7.43
N TYR A 68 -9.33 -4.97 -6.95
CA TYR A 68 -8.49 -3.93 -7.53
C TYR A 68 -8.69 -4.08 -9.02
N PRO A 69 -9.39 -3.17 -9.70
CA PRO A 69 -9.80 -3.44 -11.07
C PRO A 69 -8.54 -3.78 -11.82
N GLU A 70 -8.61 -4.80 -12.69
CA GLU A 70 -7.50 -5.16 -13.60
C GLU A 70 -6.99 -3.95 -14.40
N THR A 71 -7.72 -2.86 -14.33
CA THR A 71 -7.45 -1.56 -14.95
C THR A 71 -6.94 -0.49 -13.97
N ALA A 72 -6.95 -0.74 -12.65
CA ALA A 72 -6.27 0.16 -11.71
C ALA A 72 -4.82 -0.26 -11.63
N GLU A 73 -3.97 0.50 -12.31
CA GLU A 73 -2.54 0.47 -12.09
C GLU A 73 -2.25 0.35 -10.55
N PRO A 74 -1.26 -0.45 -10.15
CA PRO A 74 -0.11 -0.74 -10.98
C PRO A 74 -0.15 -2.14 -11.60
N ASN A 75 -0.07 -2.18 -12.91
CA ASN A 75 0.50 -3.30 -13.62
C ASN A 75 1.87 -3.63 -13.02
N SER A 76 2.49 -4.74 -13.41
CA SER A 76 3.84 -5.09 -12.99
C SER A 76 4.78 -3.89 -13.11
N HIS A 77 5.47 -3.57 -12.04
CA HIS A 77 6.41 -2.46 -11.95
C HIS A 77 7.58 -2.84 -11.02
N ALA A 78 8.65 -2.07 -11.06
CA ALA A 78 9.79 -2.19 -10.16
C ALA A 78 10.12 -0.84 -9.52
N HIS A 79 10.97 -0.86 -8.50
CA HIS A 79 11.51 0.34 -7.87
C HIS A 79 13.02 0.38 -7.96
N ASP A 80 13.60 1.58 -7.89
CA ASP A 80 15.03 1.78 -7.80
C ASP A 80 15.58 1.63 -6.36
N TYR A 81 14.75 1.10 -5.45
CA TYR A 81 15.06 0.80 -4.04
C TYR A 81 14.44 -0.53 -3.61
N ASP A 82 14.93 -1.07 -2.48
CA ASP A 82 14.34 -2.25 -1.85
C ASP A 82 13.00 -1.88 -1.21
N GLU A 83 11.98 -2.71 -1.40
CA GLU A 83 10.65 -2.49 -0.82
C GLU A 83 10.28 -3.61 0.15
N THR A 84 9.62 -3.24 1.23
CA THR A 84 8.99 -4.19 2.15
C THR A 84 7.49 -3.98 2.14
N ILE A 85 6.75 -5.06 1.92
CA ILE A 85 5.29 -5.08 1.90
C ILE A 85 4.80 -6.02 3.00
N GLY A 86 3.78 -5.62 3.73
CA GLY A 86 3.18 -6.43 4.79
C GLY A 86 1.67 -6.60 4.61
N PHE A 87 1.19 -7.81 4.93
CA PHE A 87 -0.23 -8.14 5.04
C PHE A 87 -0.46 -8.82 6.38
N PHE A 88 -1.39 -8.30 7.18
CA PHE A 88 -1.68 -8.80 8.51
C PHE A 88 -3.17 -8.96 8.73
N GLY A 89 -3.57 -10.17 9.15
CA GLY A 89 -4.92 -10.43 9.64
C GLY A 89 -5.17 -9.78 11.00
N THR A 90 -6.46 -9.58 11.32
CA THR A 90 -6.89 -8.94 12.57
C THR A 90 -7.58 -9.90 13.54
N ASP A 91 -7.46 -11.19 13.33
CA ASP A 91 -7.92 -12.22 14.26
C ASP A 91 -6.88 -12.46 15.35
N PHE A 92 -7.07 -11.83 16.50
CA PHE A 92 -6.12 -11.94 17.62
C PHE A 92 -6.02 -13.34 18.25
N GLU A 93 -7.01 -14.22 17.99
CA GLU A 93 -6.93 -15.61 18.42
C GLU A 93 -6.08 -16.45 17.46
N ASN A 94 -6.00 -16.03 16.18
CA ASN A 94 -5.24 -16.68 15.13
C ASN A 94 -4.44 -15.64 14.30
N PRO A 95 -3.44 -14.97 14.87
CA PRO A 95 -2.79 -13.80 14.24
C PRO A 95 -1.99 -14.12 12.98
N TYR A 96 -1.70 -15.39 12.74
CA TYR A 96 -1.04 -15.83 11.51
C TYR A 96 -2.00 -16.07 10.34
N GLU A 97 -3.32 -16.13 10.60
CA GLU A 97 -4.32 -16.26 9.56
C GLU A 97 -4.67 -14.89 9.00
N LEU A 98 -4.58 -14.74 7.68
CA LEU A 98 -4.97 -13.50 7.03
C LEU A 98 -6.50 -13.28 7.07
N ASN A 99 -7.26 -14.36 7.14
CA ASN A 99 -8.73 -14.39 6.98
C ASN A 99 -9.15 -13.68 5.68
N GLY A 100 -8.42 -13.98 4.63
CA GLY A 100 -8.62 -13.48 3.28
C GLY A 100 -7.71 -14.19 2.30
N GLU A 101 -7.83 -13.82 1.05
CA GLU A 101 -7.04 -14.34 -0.04
C GLU A 101 -6.59 -13.20 -0.94
N ILE A 102 -5.28 -12.98 -0.99
CA ILE A 102 -4.63 -11.95 -1.79
C ILE A 102 -3.75 -12.64 -2.83
N GLU A 103 -3.97 -12.36 -4.10
CA GLU A 103 -3.05 -12.72 -5.17
C GLU A 103 -2.00 -11.64 -5.32
N PHE A 104 -0.74 -12.03 -5.34
CA PHE A 104 0.38 -11.13 -5.51
C PHE A 104 1.41 -11.76 -6.45
N TRP A 105 1.89 -10.99 -7.40
CA TRP A 105 2.88 -11.45 -8.37
C TRP A 105 4.25 -10.87 -8.07
N ILE A 106 5.27 -11.71 -8.20
CA ILE A 106 6.70 -11.34 -8.15
C ILE A 106 7.32 -11.95 -9.41
N GLU A 107 7.82 -11.12 -10.29
CA GLU A 107 8.28 -11.50 -11.63
C GLU A 107 7.18 -12.27 -12.37
N ASP A 108 7.44 -13.48 -12.79
CA ASP A 108 6.52 -14.39 -13.48
C ASP A 108 5.84 -15.40 -12.53
N GLU A 109 6.02 -15.26 -11.23
CA GLU A 109 5.48 -16.18 -10.22
C GLU A 109 4.30 -15.57 -9.47
N LYS A 110 3.21 -16.34 -9.41
CA LYS A 110 2.00 -15.98 -8.68
C LYS A 110 1.98 -16.59 -7.29
N PHE A 111 1.71 -15.75 -6.29
CA PHE A 111 1.52 -16.16 -4.89
C PHE A 111 0.07 -15.93 -4.48
N ILE A 112 -0.51 -16.91 -3.79
CA ILE A 112 -1.80 -16.77 -3.11
C ILE A 112 -1.53 -16.69 -1.61
N LEU A 113 -1.69 -15.48 -1.07
CA LEU A 113 -1.39 -15.17 0.32
C LEU A 113 -2.65 -15.37 1.17
N THR A 114 -2.60 -16.33 2.09
CA THR A 114 -3.67 -16.64 3.04
C THR A 114 -3.22 -16.50 4.49
N LYS A 115 -1.95 -16.20 4.70
CA LYS A 115 -1.31 -16.00 5.99
C LYS A 115 -0.80 -14.58 6.13
N SER A 116 -0.76 -14.07 7.36
CA SER A 116 -0.02 -12.83 7.66
C SER A 116 1.44 -13.01 7.25
N CYS A 117 1.97 -12.09 6.46
CA CYS A 117 3.30 -12.21 5.87
C CYS A 117 3.97 -10.87 5.63
N LEU A 118 5.28 -10.94 5.47
CA LEU A 118 6.12 -9.88 4.94
C LEU A 118 6.72 -10.34 3.61
N LEU A 119 6.73 -9.47 2.64
CA LEU A 119 7.42 -9.62 1.36
C LEU A 119 8.60 -8.65 1.36
N PHE A 120 9.75 -9.12 0.93
CA PHE A 120 10.90 -8.28 0.66
C PHE A 120 11.20 -8.33 -0.84
N LEU A 121 11.16 -7.19 -1.48
CA LEU A 121 11.36 -7.01 -2.92
C LEU A 121 12.67 -6.24 -3.12
N PRO A 122 13.75 -6.92 -3.53
CA PRO A 122 14.98 -6.24 -3.87
C PRO A 122 14.77 -5.20 -4.97
N LYS A 123 15.57 -4.15 -4.97
CA LYS A 123 15.63 -3.16 -6.05
C LYS A 123 15.61 -3.83 -7.42
N GLY A 124 14.74 -3.34 -8.31
CA GLY A 124 14.61 -3.83 -9.68
C GLY A 124 13.76 -5.09 -9.84
N THR A 125 13.23 -5.65 -8.74
CA THR A 125 12.31 -6.80 -8.81
C THR A 125 10.93 -6.33 -9.27
N HIS A 126 10.45 -6.86 -10.40
CA HIS A 126 9.11 -6.61 -10.89
C HIS A 126 8.07 -7.30 -10.01
N HIS A 127 7.02 -6.58 -9.67
CA HIS A 127 5.94 -7.10 -8.84
C HIS A 127 4.60 -6.44 -9.17
N CYS A 128 3.51 -6.97 -8.61
CA CYS A 128 2.13 -6.71 -9.00
C CYS A 128 1.76 -7.43 -10.32
N PRO A 129 0.47 -7.61 -10.63
CA PRO A 129 -0.68 -7.03 -9.91
C PRO A 129 -0.89 -7.60 -8.52
N LEU A 130 -1.59 -6.83 -7.68
CA LEU A 130 -2.16 -7.24 -6.40
C LEU A 130 -3.67 -7.35 -6.59
N VAL A 131 -4.23 -8.54 -6.36
CA VAL A 131 -5.67 -8.80 -6.49
C VAL A 131 -6.25 -9.28 -5.17
N ILE A 132 -7.27 -8.61 -4.68
CA ILE A 132 -8.00 -8.98 -3.48
C ILE A 132 -9.13 -9.92 -3.87
N HIS A 133 -8.97 -11.23 -3.68
CA HIS A 133 -10.01 -12.21 -3.99
C HIS A 133 -11.06 -12.30 -2.88
N LYS A 134 -10.62 -12.18 -1.62
CA LYS A 134 -11.49 -12.38 -0.47
C LYS A 134 -10.94 -11.66 0.76
N VAL A 135 -11.84 -11.06 1.53
CA VAL A 135 -11.58 -10.52 2.86
C VAL A 135 -12.71 -10.93 3.78
N ASP A 136 -12.45 -11.82 4.73
CA ASP A 136 -13.44 -12.27 5.74
C ASP A 136 -13.37 -11.42 7.01
N LYS A 137 -12.17 -10.99 7.41
CA LYS A 137 -11.91 -10.03 8.49
C LYS A 137 -10.99 -8.93 7.96
N PRO A 138 -11.02 -7.73 8.52
CA PRO A 138 -10.15 -6.65 8.05
C PRO A 138 -8.69 -7.07 7.95
N ILE A 139 -8.01 -6.68 6.89
CA ILE A 139 -6.58 -6.91 6.67
C ILE A 139 -5.86 -5.57 6.73
N PHE A 140 -4.81 -5.49 7.53
CA PHE A 140 -3.90 -4.36 7.50
C PHE A 140 -2.78 -4.63 6.50
N HIS A 141 -2.59 -3.69 5.60
CA HIS A 141 -1.53 -3.71 4.59
C HIS A 141 -0.66 -2.47 4.73
N PHE A 142 0.65 -2.64 4.52
CA PHE A 142 1.56 -1.52 4.35
C PHE A 142 2.61 -1.83 3.28
N ALA A 143 3.14 -0.77 2.69
CA ALA A 143 4.33 -0.81 1.85
C ALA A 143 5.30 0.27 2.30
N THR A 144 6.60 -0.01 2.28
CA THR A 144 7.63 0.95 2.67
C THR A 144 8.96 0.67 1.99
N GLY A 145 9.70 1.74 1.69
CA GLY A 145 11.03 1.68 1.14
C GLY A 145 11.84 2.93 1.49
N PRO A 146 13.17 2.90 1.34
CA PRO A 146 14.05 4.02 1.66
C PRO A 146 13.96 5.18 0.65
N GLY A 147 13.20 5.04 -0.44
CA GLY A 147 12.99 6.07 -1.43
C GLY A 147 12.29 7.31 -0.86
N ALA A 148 12.62 8.49 -1.36
CA ALA A 148 12.00 9.75 -0.91
C ALA A 148 10.57 9.93 -1.45
N ALA A 149 10.18 9.18 -2.47
CA ALA A 149 8.84 9.16 -3.06
C ALA A 149 8.54 7.77 -3.62
N TYR A 150 7.27 7.47 -3.80
CA TYR A 150 6.89 6.28 -4.54
C TYR A 150 7.16 6.51 -6.03
N VAL A 151 8.11 5.78 -6.58
CA VAL A 151 8.49 5.84 -8.00
C VAL A 151 8.35 4.44 -8.60
N GLN A 152 7.58 4.34 -9.67
CA GLN A 152 7.42 3.10 -10.44
C GLN A 152 8.25 3.17 -11.72
N GLU A 153 8.98 2.12 -12.02
CA GLU A 153 9.55 1.87 -13.34
C GLU A 153 8.63 0.86 -14.04
N ALA A 154 8.03 1.26 -15.16
CA ALA A 154 7.16 0.39 -15.94
C ALA A 154 7.95 -0.80 -16.50
N ALA A 155 7.31 -1.95 -16.62
CA ALA A 155 7.85 -3.06 -17.39
C ALA A 155 8.00 -2.65 -18.85
N GLU A 156 9.17 -2.92 -19.46
CA GLU A 156 9.39 -2.76 -20.90
C GLU A 156 8.62 -3.81 -21.71
#